data_18552468990354823d257860b91b4935
#
_entry.id   18552468990354823d257860b91b4935
#
_cell.length_a   1.000
_cell.length_b   1.000
_cell.length_c   1.000
_cell.angle_alpha   90.00
_cell.angle_beta   90.00
_cell.angle_gamma   90.00
#
_symmetry.space_group_name_H-M   'P 1'
#
loop_
_entity.id
_entity.type
_entity.pdbx_description
1 polymer ?
#
loop_
_entity_poly.entity_id
_entity_poly.type
_entity_poly.pdbx_seq_one_letter_code
_entity_poly.pdbx_strand_id
1 'polypeptide(L)'
;MGIFRVPPGSRGRPHYHDNCESALYMLSGSIEIRFGDHLQESLTVEAGDMLYVPPRETHTVQNVSETEPAEYIVARDSPTEDSVEVPWADSPIV
;
A
#
# COMPACT_ATOMS: atom_id res chain seq x y z
N MET A 1 9.29 -12.44 -0.39
CA MET A 1 8.54 -12.00 -1.60
C MET A 1 7.20 -12.68 -1.66
N GLY A 2 6.17 -11.95 -2.03
CA GLY A 2 4.83 -12.52 -2.11
C GLY A 2 3.98 -11.80 -3.14
N ILE A 3 2.89 -12.46 -3.54
CA ILE A 3 1.89 -11.88 -4.42
C ILE A 3 0.66 -11.54 -3.58
N PHE A 4 0.20 -10.30 -3.72
CA PHE A 4 -0.97 -9.81 -3.01
C PHE A 4 -2.07 -9.45 -3.98
N ARG A 5 -3.31 -9.77 -3.59
CA ARG A 5 -4.48 -9.43 -4.35
C ARG A 5 -5.33 -8.46 -3.55
N VAL A 6 -5.69 -7.34 -4.17
CA VAL A 6 -6.52 -6.32 -3.55
C VAL A 6 -7.90 -6.40 -4.20
N PRO A 7 -8.91 -6.89 -3.50
CA PRO A 7 -10.25 -7.02 -4.08
C PRO A 7 -10.83 -5.68 -4.52
N PRO A 8 -11.76 -5.68 -5.47
CA PRO A 8 -12.43 -4.44 -5.87
C PRO A 8 -13.05 -3.73 -4.68
N GLY A 9 -12.92 -2.42 -4.65
CA GLY A 9 -13.52 -1.58 -3.61
C GLY A 9 -12.92 -1.72 -2.24
N SER A 10 -11.86 -2.50 -2.08
CA SER A 10 -11.26 -2.71 -0.77
C SER A 10 -10.35 -1.55 -0.39
N ARG A 11 -10.20 -1.39 0.92
CA ARG A 11 -9.41 -0.33 1.51
C ARG A 11 -8.65 -0.90 2.70
N GLY A 12 -7.33 -0.87 2.61
CA GLY A 12 -6.49 -1.35 3.69
C GLY A 12 -6.46 -0.41 4.88
N ARG A 13 -5.98 -0.90 6.00
CA ARG A 13 -5.79 -0.07 7.19
C ARG A 13 -4.48 0.68 7.08
N PRO A 14 -4.44 1.96 7.51
CA PRO A 14 -3.19 2.70 7.54
C PRO A 14 -2.20 2.02 8.49
N HIS A 15 -0.97 1.90 8.04
CA HIS A 15 0.07 1.26 8.85
C HIS A 15 1.45 1.67 8.33
N TYR A 16 2.47 1.35 9.12
CA TYR A 16 3.85 1.42 8.65
C TYR A 16 4.60 0.16 9.07
N HIS A 17 5.68 -0.12 8.38
CA HIS A 17 6.57 -1.23 8.70
C HIS A 17 7.81 -0.69 9.37
N ASP A 18 8.11 -1.19 10.57
CA ASP A 18 9.19 -0.64 11.39
C ASP A 18 10.54 -1.23 11.04
N ASN A 19 10.57 -2.43 10.49
CA ASN A 19 11.79 -3.21 10.34
C ASN A 19 12.22 -3.48 8.90
N CYS A 20 11.50 -2.99 7.91
CA CYS A 20 11.85 -3.31 6.54
C CYS A 20 11.39 -2.25 5.54
N GLU A 21 12.06 -2.26 4.40
CA GLU A 21 11.61 -1.53 3.23
C GLU A 21 10.99 -2.52 2.25
N SER A 22 10.15 -2.02 1.37
CA SER A 22 9.44 -2.85 0.41
C SER A 22 9.54 -2.27 -0.99
N ALA A 23 9.56 -3.15 -1.96
CA ALA A 23 9.43 -2.79 -3.37
C ALA A 23 8.24 -3.54 -3.95
N LEU A 24 7.38 -2.82 -4.66
CA LEU A 24 6.19 -3.38 -5.28
C LEU A 24 6.30 -3.33 -6.79
N TYR A 25 5.76 -4.36 -7.45
CA TYR A 25 5.58 -4.35 -8.90
C TYR A 25 4.14 -4.72 -9.21
N MET A 26 3.43 -3.82 -9.90
CA MET A 26 2.02 -4.03 -10.25
C MET A 26 1.91 -4.99 -11.42
N LEU A 27 1.20 -6.10 -11.19
CA LEU A 27 0.96 -7.11 -12.21
C LEU A 27 -0.30 -6.79 -13.02
N SER A 28 -1.37 -6.39 -12.33
CA SER A 28 -2.65 -6.11 -12.98
C SER A 28 -3.49 -5.18 -12.14
N GLY A 29 -4.39 -4.47 -12.80
CA GLY A 29 -5.24 -3.49 -12.14
C GLY A 29 -4.48 -2.25 -11.74
N SER A 30 -5.09 -1.47 -10.87
CA SER A 30 -4.45 -0.28 -10.31
C SER A 30 -4.83 -0.11 -8.85
N ILE A 31 -3.97 0.53 -8.10
CA ILE A 31 -4.24 0.85 -6.70
C ILE A 31 -3.90 2.31 -6.46
N GLU A 32 -4.56 2.87 -5.46
CA GLU A 32 -4.19 4.17 -4.93
C GLU A 32 -3.48 3.95 -3.60
N ILE A 33 -2.30 4.51 -3.47
CA ILE A 33 -1.56 4.48 -2.22
C ILE A 33 -1.60 5.87 -1.63
N ARG A 34 -2.05 5.96 -0.38
CA ARG A 34 -1.96 7.19 0.39
C ARG A 34 -0.85 7.05 1.40
N PHE A 35 -0.09 8.10 1.59
CA PHE A 35 1.09 8.07 2.45
C PHE A 35 1.34 9.42 3.10
N GLY A 36 2.30 9.44 4.02
CA GLY A 36 2.60 10.62 4.82
C GLY A 36 2.03 10.46 6.22
N ASP A 37 2.44 11.32 7.13
CA ASP A 37 2.06 11.23 8.55
C ASP A 37 0.56 11.30 8.75
N HIS A 38 -0.14 12.00 7.88
CA HIS A 38 -1.59 12.15 7.94
C HIS A 38 -2.28 11.60 6.69
N LEU A 39 -1.57 10.79 5.90
CA LEU A 39 -2.09 10.22 4.66
C LEU A 39 -2.50 11.31 3.66
N GLN A 40 -1.82 12.43 3.68
CA GLN A 40 -2.16 13.59 2.86
C GLN A 40 -1.69 13.47 1.42
N GLU A 41 -0.72 12.59 1.15
CA GLU A 41 -0.21 12.38 -0.19
C GLU A 41 -0.91 11.19 -0.84
N SER A 42 -1.02 11.20 -2.14
CA SER A 42 -1.58 10.06 -2.86
C SER A 42 -0.83 9.82 -4.16
N LEU A 43 -0.85 8.56 -4.58
CA LEU A 43 -0.16 8.11 -5.78
C LEU A 43 -0.94 6.96 -6.38
N THR A 44 -1.17 7.00 -7.69
CA THR A 44 -1.79 5.89 -8.41
C THR A 44 -0.70 5.01 -8.99
N VAL A 45 -0.80 3.71 -8.74
CA VAL A 45 0.15 2.71 -9.25
C VAL A 45 -0.61 1.78 -10.17
N GLU A 46 -0.16 1.69 -11.41
CA GLU A 46 -0.84 0.91 -12.45
C GLU A 46 0.03 -0.26 -12.89
N ALA A 47 -0.56 -1.21 -13.61
CA ALA A 47 0.15 -2.38 -14.11
C ALA A 47 1.44 -1.97 -14.82
N GLY A 48 2.55 -2.59 -14.45
CA GLY A 48 3.87 -2.27 -14.99
C GLY A 48 4.64 -1.26 -14.18
N ASP A 49 4.01 -0.58 -13.23
CA ASP A 49 4.69 0.37 -12.37
C ASP A 49 5.39 -0.32 -11.21
N MET A 50 6.45 0.29 -10.73
CA MET A 50 7.16 -0.13 -9.53
C MET A 50 7.08 0.96 -8.49
N LEU A 51 7.03 0.55 -7.22
CA LEU A 51 6.94 1.47 -6.10
C LEU A 51 7.88 1.04 -4.99
N TYR A 52 8.57 2.00 -4.39
CA TYR A 52 9.41 1.76 -3.22
C TYR A 52 8.74 2.36 -2.00
N VAL A 53 8.67 1.58 -0.93
CA VAL A 53 8.10 2.01 0.35
C VAL A 53 9.21 1.95 1.40
N PRO A 54 9.70 3.11 1.88
CA PRO A 54 10.74 3.11 2.91
C PRO A 54 10.21 2.64 4.26
N PRO A 55 11.12 2.26 5.18
CA PRO A 55 10.70 1.90 6.53
C PRO A 55 9.98 3.08 7.20
N ARG A 56 9.01 2.77 8.02
CA ARG A 56 8.24 3.72 8.84
C ARG A 56 7.43 4.74 8.05
N GLU A 57 7.26 4.53 6.76
CA GLU A 57 6.36 5.38 5.98
C GLU A 57 4.93 4.92 6.20
N THR A 58 4.13 5.74 6.85
CA THR A 58 2.70 5.45 7.04
C THR A 58 2.00 5.47 5.70
N HIS A 59 1.28 4.40 5.40
CA HIS A 59 0.62 4.29 4.10
C HIS A 59 -0.61 3.40 4.19
N THR A 60 -1.44 3.47 3.16
CA THR A 60 -2.56 2.57 2.97
C THR A 60 -2.75 2.32 1.48
N VAL A 61 -3.26 1.13 1.18
CA VAL A 61 -3.51 0.69 -0.19
C VAL A 61 -5.01 0.59 -0.39
N GLN A 62 -5.51 1.17 -1.48
CA GLN A 62 -6.93 1.14 -1.81
C GLN A 62 -7.08 0.71 -3.26
N ASN A 63 -8.11 -0.09 -3.53
CA ASN A 63 -8.53 -0.37 -4.89
C ASN A 63 -9.83 0.41 -5.13
N VAL A 64 -9.73 1.47 -5.91
CA VAL A 64 -10.87 2.35 -6.18
C VAL A 64 -11.81 1.81 -7.26
N SER A 65 -11.41 0.76 -7.96
CA SER A 65 -12.30 0.09 -8.91
C SER A 65 -13.34 -0.72 -8.15
N GLU A 66 -14.56 -0.68 -8.61
CA GLU A 66 -15.64 -1.46 -8.02
C GLU A 66 -15.78 -2.83 -8.67
N THR A 67 -15.07 -3.08 -9.77
CA THR A 67 -15.25 -4.29 -10.56
C THR A 67 -13.98 -5.11 -10.74
N GLU A 68 -12.80 -4.46 -10.74
CA GLU A 68 -11.54 -5.12 -11.09
C GLU A 68 -10.63 -5.27 -9.90
N PRO A 69 -10.15 -6.49 -9.62
CA PRO A 69 -9.13 -6.67 -8.59
C PRO A 69 -7.78 -6.14 -9.07
N ALA A 70 -6.88 -5.91 -8.13
CA ALA A 70 -5.50 -5.55 -8.44
C ALA A 70 -4.58 -6.60 -7.84
N GLU A 71 -3.46 -6.87 -8.51
CA GLU A 71 -2.46 -7.80 -8.01
C GLU A 71 -1.08 -7.19 -8.14
N TYR A 72 -0.24 -7.42 -7.14
CA TYR A 72 1.13 -6.94 -7.15
C TYR A 72 2.05 -7.89 -6.42
N ILE A 73 3.33 -7.84 -6.80
CA ILE A 73 4.38 -8.57 -6.11
C ILE A 73 5.04 -7.61 -5.13
N VAL A 74 5.34 -8.10 -3.93
CA VAL A 74 6.07 -7.37 -2.92
C VAL A 74 7.35 -8.11 -2.58
N ALA A 75 8.46 -7.40 -2.57
CA ALA A 75 9.73 -7.88 -2.06
C ALA A 75 10.15 -7.02 -0.87
N ARG A 76 10.60 -7.65 0.19
CA ARG A 76 11.06 -6.98 1.42
C ARG A 76 12.47 -7.43 1.74
N ASP A 77 13.19 -6.60 2.48
CA ASP A 77 14.56 -6.92 2.90
C ASP A 77 14.62 -7.61 4.26
N SER A 78 13.47 -8.06 4.78
CA SER A 78 13.39 -8.79 6.03
C SER A 78 12.47 -10.00 5.86
N PRO A 79 12.79 -11.15 6.49
CA PRO A 79 11.91 -12.32 6.44
C PRO A 79 10.63 -12.13 7.26
N THR A 80 10.62 -11.16 8.17
CA THR A 80 9.45 -10.85 9.00
C THR A 80 9.05 -9.40 8.77
N GLU A 81 7.79 -9.11 9.04
CA GLU A 81 7.21 -7.79 8.84
C GLU A 81 6.57 -7.32 10.13
N ASP A 82 7.10 -6.25 10.70
CA ASP A 82 6.50 -5.61 11.86
C ASP A 82 5.63 -4.46 11.38
N SER A 83 4.32 -4.64 11.40
CA SER A 83 3.35 -3.63 11.02
C SER A 83 2.80 -2.93 12.25
N VAL A 84 2.71 -1.61 12.17
CA VAL A 84 2.09 -0.79 13.21
C VAL A 84 0.91 -0.06 12.57
N GLU A 85 -0.30 -0.36 13.04
CA GLU A 85 -1.49 0.30 12.55
C GLU A 85 -1.65 1.69 13.15
N VAL A 86 -2.17 2.62 12.35
CA VAL A 86 -2.47 3.97 12.81
C VAL A 86 -3.95 4.27 12.53
N PRO A 87 -4.57 5.13 13.34
CA PRO A 87 -5.99 5.41 13.17
C PRO A 87 -6.31 6.23 11.92
N TRP A 88 -7.38 5.87 11.24
CA TRP A 88 -7.91 6.69 10.17
C TRP A 88 -8.42 8.05 10.67
N ALA A 89 -8.83 8.10 11.93
CA ALA A 89 -9.40 9.30 12.51
C ALA A 89 -8.46 10.49 12.44
N ASP A 90 -7.18 10.24 12.38
CA ASP A 90 -6.18 11.30 12.30
C ASP A 90 -5.91 11.74 10.87
N SER A 91 -6.57 11.10 9.93
CA SER A 91 -6.34 11.39 8.53
C SER A 91 -7.10 12.63 8.12
N PRO A 92 -6.43 13.61 7.53
CA PRO A 92 -7.09 14.79 6.99
C PRO A 92 -7.69 14.57 5.62
N ILE A 93 -7.77 13.34 5.18
CA ILE A 93 -8.29 13.00 3.86
C ILE A 93 -9.76 13.35 3.73
N VAL A 94 -10.41 13.39 4.81
CA VAL A 94 -11.82 13.77 4.83
C VAL A 94 -12.00 15.24 4.58
#